data_e45a950cdf56530e6d9e93bb5d9c4532
#
_entry.id   e45a950cdf56530e6d9e93bb5d9c4532
#
_cell.length_a   1.000
_cell.length_b   1.000
_cell.length_c   1.000
_cell.angle_alpha   90.00
_cell.angle_beta   90.00
_cell.angle_gamma   90.00
#
_symmetry.space_group_name_H-M   'P 1'
#
loop_
_entity.id
_entity.type
_entity.pdbx_description
1 polymer ?
#
loop_
_entity_poly.entity_id
_entity_poly.type
_entity_poly.pdbx_seq_one_letter_code
_entity_poly.pdbx_strand_id
1 'polypeptide(L)'
;MFGLMQDRPLLISSLIDHAATFHPHAEVVGRTVEGPVHRTNYAEIQRRAKQVANALKTLGIEPGDRVGTLAWNTYRHLALYFGVSGSGAVLHTVNPRLFPEQIDYIVNHAEDKVLFFDANFAPLVEKLASGLKSVRAFIAMTDRAHMPAIEVPNLLCYDELVGAQSETYAWPEFDERTASSLCYTSGTTGNPKGVLYSHRSTVLHSLMECAPDTFGVNSQMTLLLAVPMFHANAWGMPYAAAMTGMKLVMPGPHMDGQSLYELMRDEKVGFSQAVPTLWLMLFQYFDAHPEIDTRAIGLKRIGVGGAATPRSMIERFERDFGADFVQGWGMTETSPIGVIGNLLPKHLSMPKEEQMRVKMRQGRGVWGVELKIVGEDGQRLPHDGKAFGHLHVRGPWIASGYFKSEGGPVLDAEGFFPTGDVANIDEDGYVQLVDRAKDVIKSGGEWISSIDLENAASMHPAVAEAAVIGIAHPKWQERPLLIVVKRAGVEVTREELLTFLAQRVVKWWLPEDVVFVDTLPHTATGKLLKTKLREQFKGYVATTSI
;
A
#
# COMPACT_ATOMS: atom_id res chain seq x y z
N MET A 1 34.94 1.06 -21.31
CA MET A 1 35.16 -0.41 -21.16
C MET A 1 34.06 -0.95 -20.26
N PHE A 2 33.33 -1.98 -20.70
CA PHE A 2 32.33 -2.67 -19.86
C PHE A 2 33.04 -3.62 -18.88
N GLY A 3 32.38 -3.88 -17.72
CA GLY A 3 32.81 -4.94 -16.81
C GLY A 3 32.69 -6.32 -17.46
N LEU A 4 33.44 -7.31 -16.95
CA LEU A 4 33.48 -8.68 -17.48
C LEU A 4 32.59 -9.66 -16.69
N MET A 5 31.48 -9.15 -16.10
CA MET A 5 30.47 -9.98 -15.43
C MET A 5 29.47 -10.49 -16.46
N GLN A 6 28.79 -11.61 -16.10
CA GLN A 6 27.74 -12.16 -16.95
C GLN A 6 26.59 -11.17 -17.09
N ASP A 7 26.09 -10.98 -18.28
CA ASP A 7 24.93 -10.15 -18.58
C ASP A 7 23.67 -11.01 -18.45
N ARG A 8 23.18 -11.14 -17.19
CA ARG A 8 21.96 -11.89 -16.84
C ARG A 8 20.87 -10.90 -16.44
N PRO A 9 19.72 -10.87 -17.15
CA PRO A 9 18.66 -9.91 -16.88
C PRO A 9 17.97 -10.20 -15.54
N LEU A 10 17.59 -9.14 -14.83
CA LEU A 10 16.84 -9.18 -13.57
C LEU A 10 15.34 -9.45 -13.86
N LEU A 11 14.98 -10.71 -14.05
CA LEU A 11 13.62 -11.14 -14.37
C LEU A 11 12.90 -11.72 -13.16
N ILE A 12 11.61 -11.43 -13.02
CA ILE A 12 10.74 -11.95 -11.94
C ILE A 12 10.70 -13.48 -11.93
N SER A 13 10.77 -14.13 -13.11
CA SER A 13 10.84 -15.58 -13.22
C SER A 13 12.01 -16.19 -12.47
N SER A 14 13.14 -15.48 -12.38
CA SER A 14 14.32 -15.94 -11.64
C SER A 14 14.07 -16.03 -10.13
N LEU A 15 13.18 -15.23 -9.58
CA LEU A 15 12.84 -15.22 -8.15
C LEU A 15 12.12 -16.50 -7.75
N ILE A 16 11.12 -16.90 -8.53
CA ILE A 16 10.36 -18.13 -8.22
C ILE A 16 11.18 -19.39 -8.52
N ASP A 17 12.04 -19.36 -9.53
CA ASP A 17 12.96 -20.46 -9.80
C ASP A 17 14.00 -20.60 -8.66
N HIS A 18 14.51 -19.49 -8.13
CA HIS A 18 15.36 -19.48 -6.95
C HIS A 18 14.64 -20.08 -5.73
N ALA A 19 13.42 -19.60 -5.44
CA ALA A 19 12.62 -20.10 -4.32
C ALA A 19 12.37 -21.61 -4.43
N ALA A 20 11.96 -22.09 -5.59
CA ALA A 20 11.70 -23.52 -5.81
C ALA A 20 12.97 -24.38 -5.76
N THR A 21 14.14 -23.82 -6.08
CA THR A 21 15.41 -24.54 -6.07
C THR A 21 16.00 -24.63 -4.67
N PHE A 22 16.05 -23.51 -3.94
CA PHE A 22 16.78 -23.41 -2.67
C PHE A 22 15.87 -23.42 -1.44
N HIS A 23 14.56 -23.14 -1.62
CA HIS A 23 13.54 -23.10 -0.57
C HIS A 23 12.28 -23.89 -0.94
N PRO A 24 12.38 -25.09 -1.59
CA PRO A 24 11.24 -25.80 -2.17
C PRO A 24 10.13 -26.08 -1.16
N HIS A 25 10.47 -26.29 0.11
CA HIS A 25 9.55 -26.67 1.18
C HIS A 25 9.11 -25.50 2.06
N ALA A 26 9.63 -24.27 1.83
CA ALA A 26 9.17 -23.11 2.56
C ALA A 26 7.69 -22.87 2.25
N GLU A 27 6.89 -22.73 3.32
CA GLU A 27 5.44 -22.77 3.23
C GLU A 27 4.84 -21.47 2.67
N VAL A 28 3.79 -21.65 1.90
CA VAL A 28 2.82 -20.62 1.53
C VAL A 28 1.46 -21.11 2.03
N VAL A 29 0.91 -20.41 3.01
CA VAL A 29 -0.32 -20.80 3.71
C VAL A 29 -1.34 -19.70 3.51
N GLY A 30 -2.60 -20.02 3.28
CA GLY A 30 -3.61 -18.97 3.17
C GLY A 30 -5.03 -19.49 3.20
N ARG A 31 -5.95 -18.63 3.59
CA ARG A 31 -7.38 -18.91 3.44
C ARG A 31 -7.77 -18.75 1.98
N THR A 32 -8.52 -19.71 1.47
CA THR A 32 -9.13 -19.61 0.13
C THR A 32 -10.43 -18.83 0.20
N VAL A 33 -10.92 -18.43 -0.96
CA VAL A 33 -12.25 -17.78 -1.05
C VAL A 33 -13.37 -18.76 -0.73
N GLU A 34 -13.14 -20.05 -0.96
CA GLU A 34 -14.05 -21.14 -0.61
C GLU A 34 -14.10 -21.41 0.91
N GLY A 35 -13.17 -20.86 1.68
CA GLY A 35 -13.17 -20.89 3.14
C GLY A 35 -12.02 -21.66 3.80
N PRO A 36 -11.60 -22.86 3.34
CA PRO A 36 -10.57 -23.62 4.04
C PRO A 36 -9.19 -22.99 3.93
N VAL A 37 -8.33 -23.31 4.89
CA VAL A 37 -6.90 -23.00 4.82
C VAL A 37 -6.23 -23.96 3.84
N HIS A 38 -5.57 -23.39 2.85
CA HIS A 38 -4.74 -24.10 1.88
C HIS A 38 -3.27 -23.97 2.26
N ARG A 39 -2.55 -25.12 2.26
CA ARG A 39 -1.12 -25.18 2.51
C ARG A 39 -0.39 -25.66 1.28
N THR A 40 0.61 -24.91 0.87
CA THR A 40 1.47 -25.24 -0.27
C THR A 40 2.90 -24.74 0.02
N ASN A 41 3.76 -24.77 -0.97
CA ASN A 41 5.16 -24.34 -0.86
C ASN A 41 5.66 -23.73 -2.17
N TYR A 42 6.89 -23.20 -2.18
CA TYR A 42 7.41 -22.52 -3.37
C TYR A 42 7.64 -23.43 -4.56
N ALA A 43 7.97 -24.71 -4.36
CA ALA A 43 8.07 -25.67 -5.47
C ALA A 43 6.71 -25.81 -6.19
N GLU A 44 5.64 -25.92 -5.42
CA GLU A 44 4.27 -26.01 -5.95
C GLU A 44 3.81 -24.70 -6.61
N ILE A 45 4.13 -23.54 -6.00
CA ILE A 45 3.83 -22.23 -6.61
C ILE A 45 4.57 -22.06 -7.95
N GLN A 46 5.84 -22.44 -8.03
CA GLN A 46 6.59 -22.42 -9.29
C GLN A 46 5.96 -23.32 -10.35
N ARG A 47 5.63 -24.56 -9.98
CA ARG A 47 4.97 -25.51 -10.86
C ARG A 47 3.67 -24.91 -11.42
N ARG A 48 2.84 -24.36 -10.54
CA ARG A 48 1.57 -23.73 -10.91
C ARG A 48 1.78 -22.46 -11.74
N ALA A 49 2.80 -21.68 -11.46
CA ALA A 49 3.15 -20.50 -12.29
C ALA A 49 3.53 -20.90 -13.71
N LYS A 50 4.26 -22.01 -13.90
CA LYS A 50 4.57 -22.58 -15.22
C LYS A 50 3.31 -23.08 -15.94
N GLN A 51 2.39 -23.71 -15.23
CA GLN A 51 1.08 -24.08 -15.78
C GLN A 51 0.26 -22.85 -16.19
N VAL A 52 0.28 -21.77 -15.38
CA VAL A 52 -0.35 -20.48 -15.74
C VAL A 52 0.23 -19.93 -17.04
N ALA A 53 1.56 -19.89 -17.18
CA ALA A 53 2.20 -19.42 -18.40
C ALA A 53 1.76 -20.23 -19.64
N ASN A 54 1.66 -21.55 -19.51
CA ASN A 54 1.13 -22.41 -20.58
C ASN A 54 -0.36 -22.14 -20.87
N ALA A 55 -1.18 -21.93 -19.82
CA ALA A 55 -2.59 -21.58 -19.98
C ALA A 55 -2.77 -20.25 -20.71
N LEU A 56 -1.97 -19.23 -20.37
CA LEU A 56 -1.98 -17.94 -21.07
C LEU A 56 -1.66 -18.10 -22.57
N LYS A 57 -0.69 -18.95 -22.90
CA LYS A 57 -0.38 -19.27 -24.30
C LYS A 57 -1.56 -19.91 -25.02
N THR A 58 -2.30 -20.83 -24.39
CA THR A 58 -3.52 -21.42 -24.98
C THR A 58 -4.65 -20.41 -25.16
N LEU A 59 -4.70 -19.38 -24.30
CA LEU A 59 -5.63 -18.25 -24.42
C LEU A 59 -5.17 -17.21 -25.45
N GLY A 60 -4.05 -17.41 -26.14
CA GLY A 60 -3.51 -16.49 -27.13
C GLY A 60 -3.02 -15.17 -26.52
N ILE A 61 -2.46 -15.23 -25.32
CA ILE A 61 -1.80 -14.07 -24.67
C ILE A 61 -0.37 -13.96 -25.18
N GLU A 62 -0.03 -12.79 -25.67
CA GLU A 62 1.28 -12.46 -26.24
C GLU A 62 2.11 -11.62 -25.23
N PRO A 63 3.44 -11.57 -25.38
CA PRO A 63 4.27 -10.67 -24.58
C PRO A 63 3.78 -9.22 -24.68
N GLY A 64 3.69 -8.55 -23.50
CA GLY A 64 3.17 -7.19 -23.38
C GLY A 64 1.63 -7.09 -23.28
N ASP A 65 0.88 -8.14 -23.50
CA ASP A 65 -0.56 -8.16 -23.22
C ASP A 65 -0.83 -8.04 -21.72
N ARG A 66 -1.90 -7.34 -21.34
CA ARG A 66 -2.31 -7.20 -19.95
C ARG A 66 -3.28 -8.30 -19.56
N VAL A 67 -3.00 -8.88 -18.39
CA VAL A 67 -3.80 -9.93 -17.76
C VAL A 67 -4.37 -9.35 -16.47
N GLY A 68 -5.68 -9.06 -16.48
CA GLY A 68 -6.38 -8.49 -15.31
C GLY A 68 -6.58 -9.53 -14.21
N THR A 69 -6.40 -9.11 -12.95
CA THR A 69 -6.70 -9.92 -11.76
C THR A 69 -7.56 -9.14 -10.79
N LEU A 70 -8.78 -9.61 -10.50
CA LEU A 70 -9.69 -9.08 -9.49
C LEU A 70 -9.74 -10.08 -8.33
N ALA A 71 -8.74 -10.03 -7.44
CA ALA A 71 -8.47 -11.13 -6.51
C ALA A 71 -7.87 -10.68 -5.19
N TRP A 72 -8.12 -11.49 -4.15
CA TRP A 72 -7.52 -11.37 -2.82
C TRP A 72 -6.11 -11.98 -2.76
N ASN A 73 -5.49 -11.92 -1.58
CA ASN A 73 -4.20 -12.53 -1.29
C ASN A 73 -4.38 -14.04 -1.12
N THR A 74 -4.24 -14.79 -2.21
CA THR A 74 -4.39 -16.25 -2.25
C THR A 74 -3.23 -16.89 -3.02
N TYR A 75 -3.03 -18.21 -2.83
CA TYR A 75 -2.00 -18.96 -3.55
C TYR A 75 -2.21 -18.97 -5.07
N ARG A 76 -3.48 -18.93 -5.55
CA ARG A 76 -3.79 -18.83 -6.97
C ARG A 76 -3.34 -17.49 -7.54
N HIS A 77 -3.60 -16.39 -6.82
CA HIS A 77 -3.15 -15.07 -7.22
C HIS A 77 -1.63 -14.97 -7.19
N LEU A 78 -0.96 -15.57 -6.19
CA LEU A 78 0.50 -15.64 -6.13
C LEU A 78 1.10 -16.38 -7.33
N ALA A 79 0.49 -17.47 -7.79
CA ALA A 79 0.92 -18.17 -8.99
C ALA A 79 0.77 -17.30 -10.26
N LEU A 80 -0.28 -16.47 -10.34
CA LEU A 80 -0.44 -15.49 -11.43
C LEU A 80 0.65 -14.42 -11.42
N TYR A 81 1.12 -13.97 -10.25
CA TYR A 81 2.20 -12.99 -10.13
C TYR A 81 3.47 -13.43 -10.88
N PHE A 82 3.83 -14.68 -10.75
CA PHE A 82 5.02 -15.24 -11.41
C PHE A 82 4.71 -15.76 -12.81
N GLY A 83 3.55 -16.39 -13.02
CA GLY A 83 3.20 -16.98 -14.31
C GLY A 83 2.95 -15.94 -15.40
N VAL A 84 2.23 -14.86 -15.07
CA VAL A 84 1.95 -13.76 -16.01
C VAL A 84 3.23 -13.02 -16.34
N SER A 85 3.89 -12.44 -15.33
CA SER A 85 5.10 -11.64 -15.56
C SER A 85 6.23 -12.49 -16.15
N GLY A 86 6.40 -13.73 -15.68
CA GLY A 86 7.43 -14.65 -16.19
C GLY A 86 7.25 -15.03 -17.66
N SER A 87 6.03 -15.04 -18.18
CA SER A 87 5.76 -15.28 -19.61
C SER A 87 6.03 -14.07 -20.51
N GLY A 88 6.31 -12.90 -19.94
CA GLY A 88 6.48 -11.63 -20.65
C GLY A 88 5.18 -10.84 -20.83
N ALA A 89 4.06 -11.33 -20.31
CA ALA A 89 2.81 -10.59 -20.21
C ALA A 89 2.83 -9.63 -19.00
N VAL A 90 1.90 -8.72 -18.91
CA VAL A 90 1.82 -7.69 -17.87
C VAL A 90 0.68 -8.02 -16.90
N LEU A 91 1.01 -8.26 -15.64
CA LEU A 91 0.03 -8.49 -14.59
C LEU A 91 -0.67 -7.17 -14.24
N HIS A 92 -1.97 -7.04 -14.51
CA HIS A 92 -2.76 -5.89 -14.07
C HIS A 92 -3.56 -6.25 -12.83
N THR A 93 -3.18 -5.71 -11.68
CA THR A 93 -3.87 -5.94 -10.42
C THR A 93 -4.99 -4.94 -10.21
N VAL A 94 -6.23 -5.38 -10.35
CA VAL A 94 -7.45 -4.58 -10.23
C VAL A 94 -7.90 -4.53 -8.78
N ASN A 95 -8.07 -3.33 -8.23
CA ASN A 95 -8.57 -3.16 -6.87
C ASN A 95 -10.10 -3.37 -6.82
N PRO A 96 -10.60 -4.44 -6.16
CA PRO A 96 -12.03 -4.76 -6.11
C PRO A 96 -12.86 -3.79 -5.25
N ARG A 97 -12.19 -2.91 -4.50
CA ARG A 97 -12.84 -1.90 -3.66
C ARG A 97 -13.13 -0.59 -4.40
N LEU A 98 -12.69 -0.47 -5.66
CA LEU A 98 -13.04 0.67 -6.51
C LEU A 98 -14.53 0.62 -6.89
N PHE A 99 -15.09 1.78 -7.24
CA PHE A 99 -16.43 1.83 -7.79
C PHE A 99 -16.48 1.07 -9.13
N PRO A 100 -17.64 0.44 -9.47
CA PRO A 100 -17.77 -0.32 -10.71
C PRO A 100 -17.34 0.46 -11.97
N GLU A 101 -17.65 1.75 -12.05
CA GLU A 101 -17.30 2.63 -13.16
C GLU A 101 -15.78 2.84 -13.27
N GLN A 102 -15.07 2.84 -12.13
CA GLN A 102 -13.61 2.93 -12.11
C GLN A 102 -12.97 1.61 -12.55
N ILE A 103 -13.55 0.48 -12.16
CA ILE A 103 -13.08 -0.85 -12.60
C ILE A 103 -13.28 -0.99 -14.12
N ASP A 104 -14.47 -0.63 -14.63
CA ASP A 104 -14.74 -0.60 -16.08
C ASP A 104 -13.69 0.27 -16.81
N TYR A 105 -13.44 1.47 -16.28
CA TYR A 105 -12.45 2.38 -16.87
C TYR A 105 -11.05 1.76 -16.90
N ILE A 106 -10.51 1.26 -15.78
CA ILE A 106 -9.12 0.80 -15.72
C ILE A 106 -8.89 -0.48 -16.53
N VAL A 107 -9.85 -1.40 -16.56
CA VAL A 107 -9.76 -2.64 -17.36
C VAL A 107 -9.78 -2.32 -18.85
N ASN A 108 -10.67 -1.42 -19.30
CA ASN A 108 -10.71 -0.97 -20.69
C ASN A 108 -9.50 -0.12 -21.06
N HIS A 109 -9.04 0.78 -20.17
CA HIS A 109 -7.85 1.60 -20.40
C HIS A 109 -6.58 0.75 -20.46
N ALA A 110 -6.47 -0.28 -19.62
CA ALA A 110 -5.39 -1.26 -19.68
C ALA A 110 -5.48 -2.14 -20.93
N GLU A 111 -6.66 -2.28 -21.53
CA GLU A 111 -6.94 -3.23 -22.61
C GLU A 111 -6.64 -4.67 -22.19
N ASP A 112 -7.09 -5.05 -20.98
CA ASP A 112 -6.91 -6.41 -20.46
C ASP A 112 -7.49 -7.44 -21.43
N LYS A 113 -6.72 -8.48 -21.74
CA LYS A 113 -7.11 -9.52 -22.69
C LYS A 113 -7.93 -10.62 -22.04
N VAL A 114 -7.65 -10.90 -20.79
CA VAL A 114 -8.38 -11.85 -19.95
C VAL A 114 -8.50 -11.28 -18.54
N LEU A 115 -9.53 -11.68 -17.81
CA LEU A 115 -9.75 -11.28 -16.42
C LEU A 115 -9.87 -12.52 -15.53
N PHE A 116 -8.90 -12.72 -14.66
CA PHE A 116 -8.99 -13.67 -13.56
C PHE A 116 -9.68 -13.00 -12.37
N PHE A 117 -10.63 -13.69 -11.73
CA PHE A 117 -11.34 -13.12 -10.59
C PHE A 117 -11.66 -14.18 -9.53
N ASP A 118 -11.62 -13.78 -8.27
CA ASP A 118 -12.07 -14.63 -7.17
C ASP A 118 -13.61 -14.79 -7.21
N ALA A 119 -14.10 -15.97 -6.90
CA ALA A 119 -15.51 -16.36 -7.08
C ALA A 119 -16.51 -15.44 -6.35
N ASN A 120 -16.11 -14.83 -5.23
CA ASN A 120 -16.95 -13.88 -4.51
C ASN A 120 -17.16 -12.54 -5.24
N PHE A 121 -16.37 -12.24 -6.28
CA PHE A 121 -16.59 -11.09 -7.16
C PHE A 121 -17.46 -11.40 -8.38
N ALA A 122 -17.98 -12.62 -8.50
CA ALA A 122 -18.81 -13.04 -9.62
C ALA A 122 -19.98 -12.08 -9.95
N PRO A 123 -20.77 -11.57 -8.96
CA PRO A 123 -21.84 -10.61 -9.25
C PRO A 123 -21.35 -9.29 -9.83
N LEU A 124 -20.17 -8.83 -9.41
CA LEU A 124 -19.54 -7.62 -9.94
C LEU A 124 -19.05 -7.85 -11.37
N VAL A 125 -18.40 -8.98 -11.63
CA VAL A 125 -17.90 -9.36 -12.96
C VAL A 125 -19.04 -9.51 -13.95
N GLU A 126 -20.13 -10.18 -13.58
CA GLU A 126 -21.33 -10.32 -14.42
C GLU A 126 -21.89 -8.95 -14.81
N LYS A 127 -22.00 -8.03 -13.85
CA LYS A 127 -22.48 -6.65 -14.11
C LYS A 127 -21.58 -5.89 -15.10
N LEU A 128 -20.27 -6.08 -15.01
CA LEU A 128 -19.29 -5.33 -15.81
C LEU A 128 -18.96 -5.96 -17.15
N ALA A 129 -19.13 -7.27 -17.30
CA ALA A 129 -18.63 -8.05 -18.44
C ALA A 129 -19.00 -7.48 -19.81
N SER A 130 -20.23 -7.00 -20.00
CA SER A 130 -20.67 -6.41 -21.27
C SER A 130 -19.98 -5.10 -21.63
N GLY A 131 -19.43 -4.38 -20.63
CA GLY A 131 -18.66 -3.14 -20.79
C GLY A 131 -17.16 -3.38 -21.05
N LEU A 132 -16.62 -4.54 -20.67
CA LEU A 132 -15.20 -4.88 -20.76
C LEU A 132 -14.81 -5.36 -22.16
N LYS A 133 -14.68 -4.43 -23.11
CA LYS A 133 -14.58 -4.68 -24.56
C LYS A 133 -13.35 -5.48 -24.99
N SER A 134 -12.23 -5.39 -24.28
CA SER A 134 -10.96 -6.06 -24.62
C SER A 134 -10.85 -7.46 -24.02
N VAL A 135 -11.67 -7.78 -23.02
CA VAL A 135 -11.63 -9.05 -22.29
C VAL A 135 -12.28 -10.16 -23.11
N ARG A 136 -11.49 -11.17 -23.48
CA ARG A 136 -11.92 -12.31 -24.31
C ARG A 136 -12.36 -13.53 -23.53
N ALA A 137 -11.90 -13.65 -22.27
CA ALA A 137 -12.26 -14.73 -21.37
C ALA A 137 -12.24 -14.27 -19.92
N PHE A 138 -13.16 -14.82 -19.14
CA PHE A 138 -13.29 -14.61 -17.71
C PHE A 138 -12.93 -15.91 -16.99
N ILE A 139 -11.97 -15.86 -16.05
CA ILE A 139 -11.47 -17.05 -15.38
C ILE A 139 -11.78 -16.96 -13.88
N ALA A 140 -12.75 -17.75 -13.42
CA ALA A 140 -13.06 -17.84 -11.99
C ALA A 140 -11.94 -18.62 -11.27
N MET A 141 -11.29 -17.98 -10.31
CA MET A 141 -10.15 -18.50 -9.55
C MET A 141 -10.62 -19.48 -8.47
N THR A 142 -11.23 -20.58 -8.90
CA THR A 142 -11.82 -21.61 -8.06
C THR A 142 -11.73 -22.97 -8.72
N ASP A 143 -12.20 -24.02 -8.02
CA ASP A 143 -12.39 -25.36 -8.59
C ASP A 143 -13.79 -25.51 -9.24
N ARG A 144 -14.01 -26.66 -9.88
CA ARG A 144 -15.29 -26.94 -10.57
C ARG A 144 -16.49 -26.94 -9.63
N ALA A 145 -16.33 -27.40 -8.38
CA ALA A 145 -17.42 -27.52 -7.44
C ALA A 145 -17.94 -26.15 -6.93
N HIS A 146 -17.07 -25.14 -6.97
CA HIS A 146 -17.37 -23.78 -6.49
C HIS A 146 -17.52 -22.76 -7.62
N MET A 147 -17.68 -23.22 -8.86
CA MET A 147 -17.90 -22.32 -10.01
C MET A 147 -19.14 -21.45 -9.81
N PRO A 148 -19.02 -20.12 -9.98
CA PRO A 148 -20.18 -19.24 -9.90
C PRO A 148 -21.14 -19.44 -11.06
N ALA A 149 -22.44 -19.39 -10.77
CA ALA A 149 -23.49 -19.42 -11.79
C ALA A 149 -23.76 -17.99 -12.28
N ILE A 150 -22.93 -17.52 -13.22
CA ILE A 150 -23.04 -16.19 -13.85
C ILE A 150 -23.01 -16.31 -15.37
N GLU A 151 -23.60 -15.33 -16.05
CA GLU A 151 -23.67 -15.29 -17.53
C GLU A 151 -22.62 -14.29 -18.06
N VAL A 152 -21.40 -14.78 -18.31
CA VAL A 152 -20.33 -13.99 -18.93
C VAL A 152 -19.72 -14.78 -20.11
N PRO A 153 -19.22 -14.10 -21.15
CA PRO A 153 -18.60 -14.78 -22.31
C PRO A 153 -17.36 -15.58 -21.87
N ASN A 154 -17.22 -16.80 -22.35
CA ASN A 154 -16.05 -17.65 -22.14
C ASN A 154 -15.64 -17.74 -20.63
N LEU A 155 -16.60 -18.09 -19.77
CA LEU A 155 -16.33 -18.36 -18.36
C LEU A 155 -15.56 -19.68 -18.22
N LEU A 156 -14.38 -19.62 -17.64
CA LEU A 156 -13.49 -20.76 -17.43
C LEU A 156 -13.21 -20.98 -15.93
N CYS A 157 -12.97 -22.24 -15.56
CA CYS A 157 -12.55 -22.64 -14.24
C CYS A 157 -11.02 -22.63 -14.15
N TYR A 158 -10.45 -21.91 -13.18
CA TYR A 158 -9.00 -21.80 -13.01
C TYR A 158 -8.33 -23.15 -12.80
N ASP A 159 -8.84 -23.97 -11.86
CA ASP A 159 -8.18 -25.22 -11.50
C ASP A 159 -8.23 -26.25 -12.66
N GLU A 160 -9.27 -26.21 -13.51
CA GLU A 160 -9.30 -27.01 -14.73
C GLU A 160 -8.39 -26.47 -15.83
N LEU A 161 -8.47 -25.16 -16.10
CA LEU A 161 -7.66 -24.51 -17.14
C LEU A 161 -6.17 -24.68 -16.87
N VAL A 162 -5.74 -24.38 -15.65
CA VAL A 162 -4.34 -24.42 -15.24
C VAL A 162 -3.88 -25.86 -15.00
N GLY A 163 -4.70 -26.66 -14.32
CA GLY A 163 -4.38 -28.06 -14.01
C GLY A 163 -4.22 -28.96 -15.25
N ALA A 164 -4.85 -28.60 -16.37
CA ALA A 164 -4.69 -29.32 -17.64
C ALA A 164 -3.37 -29.02 -18.36
N GLN A 165 -2.61 -28.03 -17.91
CA GLN A 165 -1.38 -27.59 -18.59
C GLN A 165 -0.14 -28.36 -18.12
N SER A 166 0.87 -28.38 -19.00
CA SER A 166 2.20 -28.89 -18.65
C SER A 166 2.80 -28.13 -17.46
N GLU A 167 3.43 -28.85 -16.55
CA GLU A 167 4.18 -28.31 -15.42
C GLU A 167 5.57 -27.78 -15.83
N THR A 168 5.97 -28.04 -17.08
CA THR A 168 7.22 -27.56 -17.65
C THR A 168 6.95 -26.35 -18.55
N TYR A 169 7.73 -25.29 -18.34
CA TYR A 169 7.73 -24.08 -19.14
C TYR A 169 9.13 -23.47 -19.11
N ALA A 170 9.69 -23.19 -20.29
CA ALA A 170 10.95 -22.47 -20.40
C ALA A 170 10.65 -20.97 -20.36
N TRP A 171 11.04 -20.31 -19.28
CA TRP A 171 10.87 -18.87 -19.19
C TRP A 171 11.65 -18.16 -20.30
N PRO A 172 11.01 -17.27 -21.09
CA PRO A 172 11.71 -16.48 -22.08
C PRO A 172 12.69 -15.50 -21.42
N GLU A 173 13.82 -15.27 -22.04
CA GLU A 173 14.74 -14.20 -21.68
C GLU A 173 14.45 -12.95 -22.53
N PHE A 174 14.36 -11.80 -21.88
CA PHE A 174 14.09 -10.51 -22.52
C PHE A 174 14.73 -9.37 -21.69
N ASP A 175 14.69 -8.15 -22.21
CA ASP A 175 15.23 -6.98 -21.53
C ASP A 175 14.53 -6.78 -20.17
N GLU A 176 15.28 -6.66 -19.10
CA GLU A 176 14.79 -6.46 -17.73
C GLU A 176 13.96 -5.18 -17.55
N ARG A 177 14.04 -4.24 -18.51
CA ARG A 177 13.20 -3.03 -18.54
C ARG A 177 11.80 -3.28 -19.09
N THR A 178 11.54 -4.48 -19.61
CA THR A 178 10.20 -4.89 -20.06
C THR A 178 9.20 -4.76 -18.89
N ALA A 179 7.98 -4.35 -19.23
CA ALA A 179 6.89 -4.23 -18.27
C ALA A 179 6.54 -5.57 -17.64
N SER A 180 6.35 -5.60 -16.32
CA SER A 180 6.00 -6.79 -15.55
C SER A 180 4.62 -6.72 -14.94
N SER A 181 4.24 -5.54 -14.46
CA SER A 181 2.93 -5.34 -13.84
C SER A 181 2.45 -3.90 -13.98
N LEU A 182 1.13 -3.73 -13.91
CA LEU A 182 0.40 -2.46 -14.00
C LEU A 182 -0.48 -2.29 -12.77
N CYS A 183 -0.28 -1.21 -12.04
CA CYS A 183 -1.10 -0.84 -10.89
C CYS A 183 -1.71 0.54 -11.10
N TYR A 184 -3.01 0.69 -10.85
CA TYR A 184 -3.66 1.99 -10.93
C TYR A 184 -3.66 2.70 -9.58
N THR A 185 -3.47 4.02 -9.61
CA THR A 185 -3.62 4.89 -8.44
C THR A 185 -5.09 4.97 -8.02
N SER A 186 -5.37 5.40 -6.79
CA SER A 186 -6.74 5.49 -6.26
C SER A 186 -7.61 6.61 -6.87
N GLY A 187 -7.06 7.42 -7.78
CA GLY A 187 -7.83 8.42 -8.52
C GLY A 187 -8.50 9.51 -7.66
N THR A 188 -7.85 9.97 -6.58
CA THR A 188 -8.41 10.99 -5.67
C THR A 188 -8.70 12.35 -6.35
N THR A 189 -8.20 12.58 -7.56
CA THR A 189 -8.31 13.85 -8.31
C THR A 189 -8.68 13.67 -9.78
N GLY A 190 -9.43 12.63 -10.13
CA GLY A 190 -9.81 12.30 -11.50
C GLY A 190 -9.79 10.80 -11.75
N ASN A 191 -9.69 10.38 -12.99
CA ASN A 191 -9.57 8.96 -13.31
C ASN A 191 -8.28 8.37 -12.72
N PRO A 192 -8.30 7.11 -12.27
CA PRO A 192 -7.10 6.40 -11.84
C PRO A 192 -6.03 6.39 -12.94
N LYS A 193 -4.77 6.65 -12.59
CA LYS A 193 -3.64 6.62 -13.52
C LYS A 193 -2.87 5.32 -13.37
N GLY A 194 -2.48 4.71 -14.48
CA GLY A 194 -1.72 3.47 -14.50
C GLY A 194 -0.22 3.72 -14.28
N VAL A 195 0.38 2.99 -13.36
CA VAL A 195 1.84 2.94 -13.14
C VAL A 195 2.34 1.58 -13.59
N LEU A 196 3.24 1.60 -14.57
CA LEU A 196 3.75 0.41 -15.24
C LEU A 196 5.14 0.06 -14.70
N TYR A 197 5.24 -1.01 -13.91
CA TYR A 197 6.51 -1.48 -13.34
C TYR A 197 7.26 -2.37 -14.32
N SER A 198 8.59 -2.28 -14.33
CA SER A 198 9.46 -3.19 -15.06
C SER A 198 9.88 -4.39 -14.20
N HIS A 199 10.39 -5.45 -14.84
CA HIS A 199 11.05 -6.55 -14.13
C HIS A 199 12.20 -6.03 -13.27
N ARG A 200 13.09 -5.20 -13.86
CA ARG A 200 14.21 -4.58 -13.17
C ARG A 200 13.78 -3.81 -11.94
N SER A 201 12.79 -2.92 -12.07
CA SER A 201 12.34 -2.09 -10.94
C SER A 201 11.77 -2.95 -9.81
N THR A 202 11.00 -3.99 -10.14
CA THR A 202 10.41 -4.93 -9.17
C THR A 202 11.49 -5.73 -8.44
N VAL A 203 12.49 -6.27 -9.15
CA VAL A 203 13.57 -7.05 -8.53
C VAL A 203 14.44 -6.18 -7.63
N LEU A 204 14.82 -4.97 -8.07
CA LEU A 204 15.64 -4.05 -7.26
C LEU A 204 14.89 -3.56 -6.02
N HIS A 205 13.60 -3.23 -6.15
CA HIS A 205 12.74 -2.89 -5.03
C HIS A 205 12.68 -4.03 -4.01
N SER A 206 12.41 -5.27 -4.47
CA SER A 206 12.34 -6.44 -3.61
C SER A 206 13.66 -6.77 -2.92
N LEU A 207 14.79 -6.57 -3.62
CA LEU A 207 16.12 -6.69 -3.01
C LEU A 207 16.33 -5.66 -1.90
N MET A 208 15.82 -4.43 -2.08
CA MET A 208 15.89 -3.40 -1.05
C MET A 208 15.06 -3.77 0.19
N GLU A 209 13.92 -4.43 0.04
CA GLU A 209 13.13 -4.96 1.16
C GLU A 209 13.93 -5.95 2.03
N CYS A 210 14.86 -6.68 1.42
CA CYS A 210 15.73 -7.62 2.11
C CYS A 210 16.92 -6.96 2.81
N ALA A 211 17.22 -5.69 2.52
CA ALA A 211 18.32 -4.98 3.15
C ALA A 211 18.06 -4.78 4.66
N PRO A 212 19.09 -4.92 5.54
CA PRO A 212 18.93 -4.78 6.99
C PRO A 212 18.35 -3.44 7.44
N ASP A 213 18.69 -2.36 6.73
CA ASP A 213 18.21 -1.00 7.03
C ASP A 213 16.81 -0.69 6.47
N THR A 214 16.12 -1.70 5.94
CA THR A 214 14.71 -1.63 5.55
C THR A 214 13.89 -2.57 6.42
N PHE A 215 13.28 -3.62 5.85
CA PHE A 215 12.54 -4.62 6.62
C PHE A 215 13.39 -5.84 7.00
N GLY A 216 14.54 -6.03 6.35
CA GLY A 216 15.45 -7.15 6.62
C GLY A 216 14.83 -8.51 6.30
N VAL A 217 13.98 -8.57 5.27
CA VAL A 217 13.28 -9.80 4.87
C VAL A 217 14.27 -10.93 4.65
N ASN A 218 14.01 -12.08 5.27
CA ASN A 218 14.87 -13.25 5.20
C ASN A 218 14.09 -14.56 5.45
N SER A 219 14.71 -15.71 5.20
CA SER A 219 14.10 -17.05 5.29
C SER A 219 13.64 -17.48 6.69
N GLN A 220 14.06 -16.80 7.75
CA GLN A 220 13.66 -17.11 9.12
C GLN A 220 12.36 -16.40 9.54
N MET A 221 11.85 -15.54 8.69
CA MET A 221 10.63 -14.79 8.96
C MET A 221 9.38 -15.52 8.49
N THR A 222 8.28 -15.29 9.21
CA THR A 222 6.92 -15.63 8.77
C THR A 222 6.15 -14.33 8.61
N LEU A 223 5.71 -14.04 7.39
CA LEU A 223 4.97 -12.82 7.05
C LEU A 223 3.47 -13.10 6.99
N LEU A 224 2.65 -12.36 7.74
CA LEU A 224 1.24 -12.16 7.40
C LEU A 224 1.14 -11.08 6.32
N LEU A 225 0.81 -11.48 5.10
CA LEU A 225 0.65 -10.60 3.95
C LEU A 225 -0.70 -9.86 4.01
N ALA A 226 -0.80 -8.90 4.93
CA ALA A 226 -2.02 -8.15 5.16
C ALA A 226 -2.23 -7.00 4.14
N VAL A 227 -1.15 -6.50 3.53
CA VAL A 227 -1.27 -5.56 2.41
C VAL A 227 -1.86 -6.27 1.20
N PRO A 228 -2.93 -5.71 0.59
CA PRO A 228 -3.57 -6.38 -0.54
C PRO A 228 -2.65 -6.50 -1.77
N MET A 229 -2.65 -7.67 -2.41
CA MET A 229 -1.91 -7.93 -3.64
C MET A 229 -2.40 -7.05 -4.81
N PHE A 230 -3.64 -6.60 -4.77
CA PHE A 230 -4.18 -5.66 -5.75
C PHE A 230 -3.75 -4.20 -5.52
N HIS A 231 -2.91 -3.89 -4.53
CA HIS A 231 -2.44 -2.53 -4.24
C HIS A 231 -0.91 -2.47 -4.21
N ALA A 232 -0.32 -1.78 -5.20
CA ALA A 232 1.13 -1.68 -5.39
C ALA A 232 1.87 -3.01 -5.16
N ASN A 233 1.28 -4.10 -5.68
CA ASN A 233 1.77 -5.48 -5.59
C ASN A 233 2.09 -5.94 -4.16
N ALA A 234 1.19 -5.64 -3.20
CA ALA A 234 1.40 -5.93 -1.77
C ALA A 234 2.74 -5.39 -1.26
N TRP A 235 3.11 -4.20 -1.72
CA TRP A 235 4.36 -3.51 -1.40
C TRP A 235 5.63 -4.31 -1.71
N GLY A 236 5.60 -5.16 -2.75
CA GLY A 236 6.74 -5.95 -3.20
C GLY A 236 6.98 -7.25 -2.43
N MET A 237 6.28 -7.47 -1.31
CA MET A 237 6.51 -8.61 -0.42
C MET A 237 6.38 -10.00 -1.08
N PRO A 238 5.47 -10.27 -2.04
CA PRO A 238 5.44 -11.56 -2.74
C PRO A 238 6.74 -11.89 -3.45
N TYR A 239 7.41 -10.89 -4.00
CA TYR A 239 8.68 -11.05 -4.72
C TYR A 239 9.86 -11.18 -3.74
N ALA A 240 9.91 -10.35 -2.69
CA ALA A 240 10.92 -10.42 -1.64
C ALA A 240 10.86 -11.77 -0.89
N ALA A 241 9.65 -12.29 -0.67
CA ALA A 241 9.44 -13.59 -0.06
C ALA A 241 9.98 -14.74 -0.91
N ALA A 242 9.75 -14.72 -2.22
CA ALA A 242 10.33 -15.69 -3.15
C ALA A 242 11.86 -15.58 -3.23
N MET A 243 12.38 -14.34 -3.22
CA MET A 243 13.83 -14.08 -3.23
C MET A 243 14.56 -14.72 -2.03
N THR A 244 13.90 -14.80 -0.87
CA THR A 244 14.52 -15.25 0.38
C THR A 244 14.01 -16.59 0.90
N GLY A 245 12.93 -17.11 0.35
CA GLY A 245 12.26 -18.30 0.91
C GLY A 245 11.50 -18.01 2.21
N MET A 246 11.08 -16.77 2.45
CA MET A 246 10.28 -16.40 3.62
C MET A 246 8.91 -17.10 3.58
N LYS A 247 8.45 -17.61 4.72
CA LYS A 247 7.09 -18.19 4.84
C LYS A 247 6.05 -17.09 4.65
N LEU A 248 5.09 -17.32 3.73
CA LEU A 248 3.96 -16.43 3.48
C LEU A 248 2.68 -16.96 4.13
N VAL A 249 1.96 -16.10 4.84
CA VAL A 249 0.63 -16.34 5.37
C VAL A 249 -0.33 -15.33 4.76
N MET A 250 -1.35 -15.80 4.06
CA MET A 250 -2.26 -14.97 3.27
C MET A 250 -3.68 -15.04 3.83
N PRO A 251 -4.29 -13.90 4.19
CA PRO A 251 -5.59 -13.88 4.86
C PRO A 251 -6.78 -14.17 3.91
N GLY A 252 -6.57 -14.13 2.58
CA GLY A 252 -7.66 -14.20 1.60
C GLY A 252 -8.63 -13.02 1.78
N PRO A 253 -9.95 -13.28 1.70
CA PRO A 253 -10.97 -12.24 1.90
C PRO A 253 -11.19 -11.85 3.38
N HIS A 254 -10.63 -12.61 4.34
CA HIS A 254 -10.93 -12.49 5.77
C HIS A 254 -9.92 -11.59 6.48
N MET A 255 -10.22 -10.29 6.51
CA MET A 255 -9.34 -9.25 7.07
C MET A 255 -9.84 -8.71 8.41
N ASP A 256 -10.82 -9.36 9.05
CA ASP A 256 -11.31 -8.99 10.38
C ASP A 256 -10.32 -9.38 11.49
N GLY A 257 -10.50 -8.77 12.68
CA GLY A 257 -9.56 -8.93 13.80
C GLY A 257 -9.39 -10.38 14.27
N GLN A 258 -10.48 -11.16 14.33
CA GLN A 258 -10.44 -12.57 14.72
C GLN A 258 -9.67 -13.39 13.70
N SER A 259 -10.01 -13.25 12.42
CA SER A 259 -9.38 -13.99 11.33
C SER A 259 -7.87 -13.74 11.23
N LEU A 260 -7.46 -12.48 11.40
CA LEU A 260 -6.03 -12.12 11.42
C LEU A 260 -5.32 -12.68 12.64
N TYR A 261 -5.94 -12.56 13.83
CA TYR A 261 -5.36 -13.12 15.07
C TYR A 261 -5.15 -14.62 14.98
N GLU A 262 -6.16 -15.39 14.50
CA GLU A 262 -6.05 -16.83 14.32
C GLU A 262 -4.85 -17.20 13.42
N LEU A 263 -4.71 -16.55 12.27
CA LEU A 263 -3.56 -16.78 11.39
C LEU A 263 -2.23 -16.38 12.04
N MET A 264 -2.19 -15.26 12.76
CA MET A 264 -0.97 -14.83 13.45
C MET A 264 -0.52 -15.83 14.50
N ARG A 265 -1.45 -16.35 15.29
CA ARG A 265 -1.21 -17.33 16.34
C ARG A 265 -0.80 -18.70 15.76
N ASP A 266 -1.61 -19.23 14.84
CA ASP A 266 -1.47 -20.60 14.34
C ASP A 266 -0.24 -20.76 13.43
N GLU A 267 0.10 -19.73 12.67
CA GLU A 267 1.23 -19.72 11.76
C GLU A 267 2.51 -19.10 12.36
N LYS A 268 2.45 -18.63 13.63
CA LYS A 268 3.58 -18.01 14.34
C LYS A 268 4.17 -16.83 13.57
N VAL A 269 3.30 -15.90 13.21
CA VAL A 269 3.66 -14.71 12.44
C VAL A 269 4.61 -13.82 13.23
N GLY A 270 5.81 -13.59 12.70
CA GLY A 270 6.80 -12.70 13.29
C GLY A 270 6.85 -11.31 12.65
N PHE A 271 6.29 -11.15 11.45
CA PHE A 271 6.33 -9.91 10.69
C PHE A 271 5.00 -9.67 9.96
N SER A 272 4.56 -8.42 9.92
CA SER A 272 3.45 -8.00 9.06
C SER A 272 3.55 -6.52 8.70
N GLN A 273 2.86 -6.13 7.63
CA GLN A 273 2.75 -4.75 7.19
C GLN A 273 1.30 -4.43 6.87
N ALA A 274 0.84 -3.23 7.23
CA ALA A 274 -0.47 -2.74 6.81
C ALA A 274 -0.63 -1.24 7.01
N VAL A 275 -1.79 -0.73 6.60
CA VAL A 275 -2.25 0.62 6.89
C VAL A 275 -2.76 0.73 8.34
N PRO A 276 -2.74 1.94 8.96
CA PRO A 276 -3.20 2.13 10.34
C PRO A 276 -4.62 1.60 10.63
N THR A 277 -5.54 1.75 9.70
CA THR A 277 -6.95 1.31 9.87
C THR A 277 -7.08 -0.19 10.13
N LEU A 278 -6.25 -1.02 9.50
CA LEU A 278 -6.24 -2.46 9.75
C LEU A 278 -5.77 -2.77 11.18
N TRP A 279 -4.74 -2.09 11.64
CA TRP A 279 -4.21 -2.27 12.99
C TRP A 279 -5.17 -1.80 14.06
N LEU A 280 -5.90 -0.70 13.83
CA LEU A 280 -6.97 -0.26 14.75
C LEU A 280 -8.06 -1.31 14.89
N MET A 281 -8.48 -1.94 13.80
CA MET A 281 -9.47 -3.02 13.84
C MET A 281 -8.95 -4.25 14.62
N LEU A 282 -7.69 -4.62 14.44
CA LEU A 282 -7.05 -5.69 15.20
C LEU A 282 -6.96 -5.33 16.69
N PHE A 283 -6.63 -4.09 17.02
CA PHE A 283 -6.60 -3.61 18.40
C PHE A 283 -7.98 -3.65 19.06
N GLN A 284 -9.05 -3.27 18.34
CA GLN A 284 -10.42 -3.37 18.84
C GLN A 284 -10.79 -4.83 19.17
N TYR A 285 -10.34 -5.78 18.35
CA TYR A 285 -10.53 -7.20 18.65
C TYR A 285 -9.84 -7.59 19.95
N PHE A 286 -8.59 -7.21 20.18
CA PHE A 286 -7.87 -7.50 21.42
C PHE A 286 -8.47 -6.78 22.64
N ASP A 287 -8.99 -5.57 22.49
CA ASP A 287 -9.68 -4.85 23.56
C ASP A 287 -10.96 -5.57 24.00
N ALA A 288 -11.63 -6.25 23.07
CA ALA A 288 -12.80 -7.08 23.35
C ALA A 288 -12.44 -8.47 23.92
N HIS A 289 -11.16 -8.89 23.82
CA HIS A 289 -10.66 -10.20 24.26
C HIS A 289 -9.41 -10.05 25.15
N PRO A 290 -9.56 -9.47 26.36
CA PRO A 290 -8.43 -9.20 27.25
C PRO A 290 -7.73 -10.46 27.78
N GLU A 291 -8.34 -11.64 27.61
CA GLU A 291 -7.75 -12.94 27.93
C GLU A 291 -6.61 -13.35 26.98
N ILE A 292 -6.50 -12.70 25.83
CA ILE A 292 -5.45 -13.00 24.84
C ILE A 292 -4.12 -12.38 25.25
N ASP A 293 -3.10 -13.21 25.47
CA ASP A 293 -1.73 -12.75 25.60
C ASP A 293 -1.16 -12.37 24.23
N THR A 294 -1.15 -11.08 23.92
CA THR A 294 -0.65 -10.56 22.65
C THR A 294 0.85 -10.78 22.46
N ARG A 295 1.65 -10.92 23.53
CA ARG A 295 3.08 -11.23 23.46
C ARG A 295 3.34 -12.69 23.03
N ALA A 296 2.43 -13.60 23.41
CA ALA A 296 2.52 -15.00 23.01
C ALA A 296 2.34 -15.23 21.50
N ILE A 297 1.79 -14.27 20.76
CA ILE A 297 1.72 -14.30 19.29
C ILE A 297 3.14 -14.37 18.68
N GLY A 298 4.12 -13.69 19.33
CA GLY A 298 5.50 -13.72 18.89
C GLY A 298 5.81 -12.73 17.74
N LEU A 299 4.96 -11.72 17.56
CA LEU A 299 5.19 -10.66 16.58
C LEU A 299 6.46 -9.88 16.95
N LYS A 300 7.42 -9.83 16.03
CA LYS A 300 8.73 -9.21 16.24
C LYS A 300 8.86 -7.85 15.59
N ARG A 301 8.22 -7.68 14.44
CA ARG A 301 8.32 -6.47 13.64
C ARG A 301 7.00 -6.12 12.97
N ILE A 302 6.68 -4.83 12.91
CA ILE A 302 5.49 -4.29 12.27
C ILE A 302 5.87 -3.15 11.34
N GLY A 303 5.43 -3.24 10.09
CA GLY A 303 5.51 -2.15 9.12
C GLY A 303 4.18 -1.39 9.04
N VAL A 304 4.23 -0.06 9.07
CA VAL A 304 3.05 0.77 8.86
C VAL A 304 3.33 1.84 7.83
N GLY A 305 2.41 1.99 6.89
CA GLY A 305 2.53 2.98 5.82
C GLY A 305 1.18 3.33 5.22
N GLY A 306 1.20 4.17 4.19
CA GLY A 306 0.00 4.56 3.43
C GLY A 306 -0.86 5.64 4.08
N ALA A 307 -0.72 5.90 5.37
CA ALA A 307 -1.33 7.02 6.10
C ALA A 307 -0.46 7.39 7.31
N ALA A 308 -0.73 8.55 7.91
CA ALA A 308 -0.08 8.97 9.15
C ALA A 308 -0.39 7.99 10.30
N THR A 309 0.62 7.67 11.08
CA THR A 309 0.48 6.72 12.20
C THR A 309 0.38 7.46 13.52
N PRO A 310 -0.69 7.31 14.30
CA PRO A 310 -0.81 7.90 15.62
C PRO A 310 0.26 7.38 16.58
N ARG A 311 0.81 8.25 17.42
CA ARG A 311 1.77 7.88 18.46
C ARG A 311 1.28 6.72 19.34
N SER A 312 0.02 6.75 19.72
CA SER A 312 -0.60 5.69 20.56
C SER A 312 -0.53 4.30 19.93
N MET A 313 -0.54 4.22 18.60
CA MET A 313 -0.38 2.96 17.87
C MET A 313 1.04 2.41 17.98
N ILE A 314 2.05 3.29 17.85
CA ILE A 314 3.48 2.92 18.01
C ILE A 314 3.70 2.39 19.42
N GLU A 315 3.28 3.16 20.44
CA GLU A 315 3.40 2.79 21.85
C GLU A 315 2.69 1.45 22.15
N ARG A 316 1.54 1.21 21.53
CA ARG A 316 0.78 -0.01 21.74
C ARG A 316 1.49 -1.25 21.17
N PHE A 317 2.04 -1.19 19.98
CA PHE A 317 2.82 -2.30 19.41
C PHE A 317 4.04 -2.63 20.28
N GLU A 318 4.77 -1.62 20.73
CA GLU A 318 5.94 -1.82 21.58
C GLU A 318 5.57 -2.39 22.96
N ARG A 319 4.53 -1.84 23.58
CA ARG A 319 4.09 -2.23 24.93
C ARG A 319 3.42 -3.62 24.96
N ASP A 320 2.43 -3.84 24.10
CA ASP A 320 1.54 -4.99 24.17
C ASP A 320 2.11 -6.21 23.43
N PHE A 321 2.82 -5.97 22.32
CA PHE A 321 3.40 -7.06 21.50
C PHE A 321 4.92 -7.21 21.69
N GLY A 322 5.60 -6.19 22.16
CA GLY A 322 7.07 -6.16 22.15
C GLY A 322 7.67 -6.09 20.75
N ALA A 323 6.88 -5.66 19.78
CA ALA A 323 7.28 -5.62 18.37
C ALA A 323 8.04 -4.33 18.04
N ASP A 324 9.08 -4.45 17.22
CA ASP A 324 9.75 -3.29 16.62
C ASP A 324 8.84 -2.64 15.58
N PHE A 325 8.61 -1.34 15.74
CA PHE A 325 7.74 -0.57 14.87
C PHE A 325 8.56 0.18 13.83
N VAL A 326 8.17 0.03 12.57
CA VAL A 326 8.80 0.70 11.43
C VAL A 326 7.74 1.42 10.60
N GLN A 327 7.85 2.73 10.52
CA GLN A 327 7.03 3.52 9.61
C GLN A 327 7.70 3.62 8.24
N GLY A 328 6.92 3.64 7.17
CA GLY A 328 7.38 3.89 5.82
C GLY A 328 6.46 4.86 5.08
N TRP A 329 7.05 5.57 4.12
CA TRP A 329 6.29 6.32 3.14
C TRP A 329 6.62 5.85 1.73
N GLY A 330 5.60 5.84 0.94
CA GLY A 330 5.68 5.55 -0.47
C GLY A 330 4.33 5.69 -1.15
N MET A 331 4.32 5.50 -2.44
CA MET A 331 3.15 5.64 -3.29
C MET A 331 3.22 4.62 -4.44
N THR A 332 2.15 4.48 -5.21
CA THR A 332 2.15 3.57 -6.36
C THR A 332 3.32 3.88 -7.29
N GLU A 333 3.64 5.15 -7.49
CA GLU A 333 4.73 5.63 -8.35
C GLU A 333 6.14 5.37 -7.78
N THR A 334 6.26 4.90 -6.53
CA THR A 334 7.55 4.53 -5.91
C THR A 334 7.68 3.02 -5.63
N SER A 335 6.78 2.17 -6.12
CA SER A 335 6.78 0.68 -6.18
C SER A 335 6.65 -0.14 -4.88
N PRO A 336 6.27 0.29 -3.67
CA PRO A 336 6.01 1.66 -3.28
C PRO A 336 7.11 2.34 -2.43
N ILE A 337 8.24 1.70 -2.07
CA ILE A 337 9.18 2.23 -1.07
C ILE A 337 9.87 3.52 -1.53
N GLY A 338 9.64 4.61 -0.81
CA GLY A 338 10.43 5.83 -0.89
C GLY A 338 11.35 6.01 0.32
N VAL A 339 10.80 5.89 1.54
CA VAL A 339 11.55 6.03 2.80
C VAL A 339 11.14 4.98 3.83
N ILE A 340 12.06 4.64 4.74
CA ILE A 340 11.85 3.69 5.84
C ILE A 340 12.38 4.28 7.15
N GLY A 341 11.61 4.14 8.23
CA GLY A 341 11.79 4.79 9.52
C GLY A 341 12.60 4.01 10.56
N ASN A 342 13.67 3.32 10.18
CA ASN A 342 14.57 2.69 11.15
C ASN A 342 15.37 3.74 11.94
N LEU A 343 15.58 3.51 13.25
CA LEU A 343 16.42 4.36 14.10
C LEU A 343 17.91 4.18 13.75
N LEU A 344 18.64 5.28 13.72
CA LEU A 344 20.10 5.25 13.63
C LEU A 344 20.75 4.86 14.98
N PRO A 345 22.00 4.35 15.00
CA PRO A 345 22.69 3.99 16.23
C PRO A 345 22.70 5.10 17.29
N LYS A 346 22.86 6.37 16.88
CA LYS A 346 22.81 7.51 17.79
C LYS A 346 21.46 7.68 18.50
N HIS A 347 20.36 7.31 17.84
CA HIS A 347 19.02 7.41 18.44
C HIS A 347 18.79 6.35 19.52
N LEU A 348 19.45 5.18 19.43
CA LEU A 348 19.28 4.10 20.40
C LEU A 348 19.74 4.48 21.81
N SER A 349 20.67 5.44 21.92
CA SER A 349 21.15 5.98 23.20
C SER A 349 20.35 7.18 23.72
N MET A 350 19.41 7.71 22.94
CA MET A 350 18.57 8.85 23.32
C MET A 350 17.45 8.44 24.27
N PRO A 351 16.90 9.38 25.05
CA PRO A 351 15.69 9.16 25.83
C PRO A 351 14.54 8.62 24.96
N LYS A 352 13.67 7.78 25.54
CA LYS A 352 12.55 7.16 24.81
C LYS A 352 11.64 8.17 24.10
N GLU A 353 11.45 9.34 24.72
CA GLU A 353 10.64 10.41 24.13
C GLU A 353 11.26 10.97 22.83
N GLU A 354 12.58 11.08 22.77
CA GLU A 354 13.30 11.52 21.58
C GLU A 354 13.29 10.44 20.50
N GLN A 355 13.48 9.15 20.88
CA GLN A 355 13.31 8.03 19.96
C GLN A 355 11.90 8.01 19.34
N MET A 356 10.86 8.28 20.14
CA MET A 356 9.48 8.36 19.70
C MET A 356 9.28 9.47 18.66
N ARG A 357 9.86 10.65 18.87
CA ARG A 357 9.80 11.74 17.88
C ARG A 357 10.39 11.34 16.53
N VAL A 358 11.48 10.57 16.53
CA VAL A 358 12.07 10.05 15.29
C VAL A 358 11.17 8.99 14.66
N LYS A 359 10.60 8.06 15.44
CA LYS A 359 9.68 7.01 14.96
C LYS A 359 8.38 7.56 14.37
N MET A 360 7.94 8.74 14.80
CA MET A 360 6.76 9.40 14.23
C MET A 360 7.02 10.03 12.85
N ARG A 361 8.27 10.18 12.42
CA ARG A 361 8.62 10.61 11.06
C ARG A 361 8.49 9.44 10.09
N GLN A 362 8.27 9.73 8.80
CA GLN A 362 8.06 8.69 7.80
C GLN A 362 9.33 7.87 7.47
N GLY A 363 10.50 8.38 7.83
CA GLY A 363 11.75 7.68 7.65
C GLY A 363 12.73 8.39 6.73
N ARG A 364 13.77 7.67 6.32
CA ARG A 364 14.88 8.14 5.48
C ARG A 364 14.82 7.49 4.10
N GLY A 365 15.34 8.18 3.09
CA GLY A 365 15.54 7.58 1.77
C GLY A 365 16.34 6.29 1.87
N VAL A 366 15.79 5.21 1.30
CA VAL A 366 16.53 3.95 1.19
C VAL A 366 17.57 4.06 0.09
N TRP A 367 18.60 3.19 0.10
CA TRP A 367 19.57 3.16 -1.01
C TRP A 367 18.85 3.03 -2.36
N GLY A 368 19.25 3.84 -3.32
CA GLY A 368 18.63 3.93 -4.63
C GLY A 368 17.54 4.98 -4.76
N VAL A 369 17.05 5.56 -3.65
CA VAL A 369 16.07 6.66 -3.68
C VAL A 369 16.74 7.97 -3.26
N GLU A 370 16.73 8.92 -4.17
CA GLU A 370 17.15 10.29 -3.95
C GLU A 370 15.92 11.15 -3.63
N LEU A 371 16.08 12.06 -2.67
CA LEU A 371 15.04 12.96 -2.19
C LEU A 371 15.48 14.40 -2.33
N LYS A 372 14.57 15.29 -2.68
CA LYS A 372 14.73 16.74 -2.52
C LYS A 372 13.39 17.38 -2.16
N ILE A 373 13.47 18.52 -1.50
CA ILE A 373 12.33 19.41 -1.28
C ILE A 373 12.53 20.70 -2.10
N VAL A 374 11.45 21.18 -2.71
CA VAL A 374 11.46 22.31 -3.64
C VAL A 374 10.45 23.36 -3.16
N GLY A 375 10.86 24.62 -3.09
CA GLY A 375 10.00 25.73 -2.74
C GLY A 375 9.01 26.10 -3.85
N GLU A 376 8.08 27.00 -3.54
CA GLU A 376 7.09 27.52 -4.51
C GLU A 376 7.78 28.25 -5.69
N ASP A 377 8.99 28.77 -5.48
CA ASP A 377 9.83 29.43 -6.50
C ASP A 377 10.62 28.44 -7.37
N GLY A 378 10.45 27.12 -7.13
CA GLY A 378 11.17 26.06 -7.82
C GLY A 378 12.61 25.83 -7.32
N GLN A 379 13.09 26.55 -6.30
CA GLN A 379 14.42 26.37 -5.76
C GLN A 379 14.50 25.18 -4.79
N ARG A 380 15.63 24.46 -4.80
CA ARG A 380 15.89 23.39 -3.84
C ARG A 380 16.09 23.97 -2.43
N LEU A 381 15.39 23.41 -1.45
CA LEU A 381 15.46 23.80 -0.06
C LEU A 381 16.44 22.94 0.72
N PRO A 382 17.02 23.47 1.85
CA PRO A 382 17.95 22.72 2.69
C PRO A 382 17.24 21.60 3.46
N HIS A 383 18.01 20.55 3.81
CA HIS A 383 17.59 19.48 4.72
C HIS A 383 17.97 19.88 6.17
N ASP A 384 17.25 20.82 6.75
CA ASP A 384 17.51 21.39 8.07
C ASP A 384 16.41 21.09 9.11
N GLY A 385 15.41 20.28 8.71
CA GLY A 385 14.25 19.95 9.54
C GLY A 385 13.27 21.11 9.76
N LYS A 386 13.48 22.26 9.11
CA LYS A 386 12.68 23.48 9.27
C LYS A 386 12.04 23.93 7.96
N ALA A 387 12.79 23.89 6.87
CA ALA A 387 12.29 24.24 5.55
C ALA A 387 11.27 23.22 5.07
N PHE A 388 10.10 23.68 4.66
CA PHE A 388 9.04 22.86 4.06
C PHE A 388 8.97 23.13 2.55
N GLY A 389 8.82 22.08 1.77
CA GLY A 389 8.69 22.17 0.33
C GLY A 389 8.03 20.96 -0.30
N HIS A 390 7.79 21.06 -1.60
CA HIS A 390 7.27 19.94 -2.40
C HIS A 390 8.30 18.82 -2.45
N LEU A 391 7.91 17.63 -2.02
CA LEU A 391 8.77 16.44 -2.03
C LEU A 391 8.89 15.88 -3.44
N HIS A 392 10.11 15.75 -3.93
CA HIS A 392 10.45 15.13 -5.20
C HIS A 392 11.36 13.92 -4.96
N VAL A 393 11.20 12.88 -5.76
CA VAL A 393 11.93 11.61 -5.63
C VAL A 393 12.50 11.14 -6.96
N ARG A 394 13.62 10.42 -6.92
CA ARG A 394 14.28 9.80 -8.09
C ARG A 394 14.90 8.48 -7.69
N GLY A 395 14.84 7.47 -8.56
CA GLY A 395 15.47 6.18 -8.28
C GLY A 395 15.09 5.09 -9.28
N PRO A 396 15.72 3.89 -9.20
CA PRO A 396 15.57 2.84 -10.20
C PRO A 396 14.21 2.14 -10.21
N TRP A 397 13.38 2.36 -9.20
CA TRP A 397 11.99 1.89 -9.12
C TRP A 397 10.97 3.02 -8.96
N ILE A 398 11.38 4.25 -9.22
CA ILE A 398 10.49 5.42 -9.27
C ILE A 398 9.95 5.56 -10.70
N ALA A 399 8.65 5.83 -10.81
CA ALA A 399 8.00 6.01 -12.10
C ALA A 399 8.59 7.20 -12.88
N SER A 400 8.82 7.01 -14.17
CA SER A 400 9.22 8.08 -15.10
C SER A 400 8.04 8.69 -15.86
N GLY A 401 6.84 8.14 -15.71
CA GLY A 401 5.61 8.55 -16.37
C GLY A 401 4.46 7.63 -16.05
N TYR A 402 3.29 7.95 -16.57
CA TYR A 402 2.10 7.10 -16.45
C TYR A 402 1.85 6.30 -17.74
N PHE A 403 1.15 5.19 -17.59
CA PHE A 403 0.77 4.33 -18.70
C PHE A 403 0.03 5.13 -19.78
N LYS A 404 0.33 4.83 -21.05
CA LYS A 404 -0.17 5.58 -22.24
C LYS A 404 0.19 7.08 -22.21
N SER A 405 1.25 7.47 -21.51
CA SER A 405 1.69 8.87 -21.37
C SER A 405 0.61 9.82 -20.82
N GLU A 406 -0.31 9.29 -20.02
CA GLU A 406 -1.38 10.06 -19.42
C GLU A 406 -0.83 11.21 -18.56
N GLY A 407 -1.28 12.43 -18.82
CA GLY A 407 -0.82 13.63 -18.13
C GLY A 407 0.49 14.24 -18.69
N GLY A 408 1.07 13.67 -19.76
CA GLY A 408 2.30 14.15 -20.38
C GLY A 408 3.57 13.93 -19.54
N PRO A 409 4.67 14.68 -19.79
CA PRO A 409 5.90 14.59 -19.02
C PRO A 409 5.66 14.94 -17.54
N VAL A 410 6.14 14.08 -16.64
CA VAL A 410 5.93 14.26 -15.18
C VAL A 410 7.21 14.59 -14.42
N LEU A 411 8.40 14.27 -14.98
CA LEU A 411 9.68 14.53 -14.33
C LEU A 411 10.07 15.99 -14.45
N ASP A 412 10.72 16.52 -13.41
CA ASP A 412 11.34 17.84 -13.50
C ASP A 412 12.65 17.82 -14.35
N ALA A 413 13.28 18.98 -14.50
CA ALA A 413 14.48 19.13 -15.33
C ALA A 413 15.68 18.30 -14.86
N GLU A 414 15.72 17.88 -13.60
CA GLU A 414 16.75 17.02 -13.00
C GLU A 414 16.36 15.53 -13.02
N GLY A 415 15.19 15.19 -13.57
CA GLY A 415 14.68 13.82 -13.64
C GLY A 415 14.03 13.33 -12.34
N PHE A 416 13.61 14.20 -11.42
CA PHE A 416 12.86 13.84 -10.24
C PHE A 416 11.36 13.84 -10.51
N PHE A 417 10.68 12.88 -9.88
CA PHE A 417 9.22 12.77 -9.89
C PHE A 417 8.62 13.61 -8.76
N PRO A 418 7.71 14.57 -9.03
CA PRO A 418 7.01 15.34 -8.01
C PRO A 418 5.91 14.49 -7.37
N THR A 419 6.03 14.21 -6.08
CA THR A 419 5.11 13.29 -5.37
C THR A 419 3.73 13.87 -5.10
N GLY A 420 3.62 15.20 -5.12
CA GLY A 420 2.44 15.94 -4.67
C GLY A 420 2.29 15.97 -3.15
N ASP A 421 3.31 15.52 -2.41
CA ASP A 421 3.39 15.70 -0.96
C ASP A 421 4.25 16.91 -0.60
N VAL A 422 3.96 17.53 0.54
CA VAL A 422 4.76 18.57 1.18
C VAL A 422 5.46 17.95 2.38
N ALA A 423 6.76 18.19 2.49
CA ALA A 423 7.58 17.61 3.54
C ALA A 423 8.68 18.57 4.01
N ASN A 424 9.22 18.31 5.18
CA ASN A 424 10.57 18.71 5.54
C ASN A 424 11.50 17.48 5.58
N ILE A 425 12.79 17.73 5.49
CA ILE A 425 13.83 16.71 5.64
C ILE A 425 14.85 17.26 6.63
N ASP A 426 15.20 16.49 7.65
CA ASP A 426 16.21 16.92 8.61
C ASP A 426 17.63 16.57 8.17
N GLU A 427 18.61 16.99 8.96
CA GLU A 427 20.05 16.78 8.72
C GLU A 427 20.43 15.27 8.65
N ASP A 428 19.65 14.40 9.28
CA ASP A 428 19.81 12.94 9.22
C ASP A 428 19.11 12.30 8.02
N GLY A 429 18.38 13.09 7.24
CA GLY A 429 17.61 12.65 6.07
C GLY A 429 16.22 12.10 6.41
N TYR A 430 15.72 12.26 7.65
CA TYR A 430 14.35 11.84 7.97
C TYR A 430 13.33 12.83 7.39
N VAL A 431 12.44 12.26 6.62
CA VAL A 431 11.29 12.95 6.03
C VAL A 431 10.16 13.04 7.06
N GLN A 432 9.61 14.21 7.22
CA GLN A 432 8.34 14.44 7.89
C GLN A 432 7.36 15.01 6.89
N LEU A 433 6.32 14.24 6.57
CA LEU A 433 5.22 14.75 5.75
C LEU A 433 4.39 15.74 6.53
N VAL A 434 4.12 16.86 5.90
CA VAL A 434 3.22 17.89 6.43
C VAL A 434 1.81 17.62 5.95
N ASP A 435 1.66 17.43 4.63
CA ASP A 435 0.37 17.14 3.97
C ASP A 435 0.54 16.85 2.48
N ARG A 436 -0.57 16.55 1.79
CA ARG A 436 -0.65 16.71 0.35
C ARG A 436 -0.61 18.19 -0.02
N ALA A 437 0.06 18.56 -1.10
CA ALA A 437 0.16 19.96 -1.55
C ALA A 437 -1.22 20.65 -1.72
N LYS A 438 -2.25 19.86 -2.05
CA LYS A 438 -3.65 20.30 -2.17
C LYS A 438 -4.40 20.35 -0.83
N ASP A 439 -3.88 19.74 0.23
CA ASP A 439 -4.52 19.59 1.54
C ASP A 439 -3.84 20.47 2.61
N VAL A 440 -2.62 20.94 2.35
CA VAL A 440 -1.90 21.92 3.18
C VAL A 440 -2.75 23.18 3.36
N ILE A 441 -2.92 23.60 4.59
CA ILE A 441 -3.71 24.79 4.93
C ILE A 441 -2.79 26.01 4.88
N LYS A 442 -3.04 26.90 3.91
CA LYS A 442 -2.23 28.11 3.69
C LYS A 442 -2.82 29.27 4.48
N SER A 443 -2.27 29.56 5.65
CA SER A 443 -2.79 30.53 6.60
C SER A 443 -1.82 31.69 6.80
N GLY A 444 -2.12 32.86 6.22
CA GLY A 444 -1.33 34.08 6.41
C GLY A 444 0.11 33.97 5.93
N GLY A 445 0.38 33.17 4.91
CA GLY A 445 1.74 32.91 4.39
C GLY A 445 2.49 31.76 5.10
N GLU A 446 1.90 31.19 6.15
CA GLU A 446 2.41 30.01 6.86
C GLU A 446 1.66 28.75 6.42
N TRP A 447 2.32 27.62 6.47
CA TRP A 447 1.74 26.32 6.17
C TRP A 447 1.38 25.59 7.45
N ILE A 448 0.12 25.16 7.58
CA ILE A 448 -0.39 24.40 8.71
C ILE A 448 -0.58 22.96 8.28
N SER A 449 0.05 22.04 9.00
CA SER A 449 -0.10 20.59 8.79
C SER A 449 -1.46 20.13 9.30
N SER A 450 -2.31 19.67 8.40
CA SER A 450 -3.57 19.03 8.80
C SER A 450 -3.31 17.69 9.48
N ILE A 451 -2.25 16.96 9.08
CA ILE A 451 -1.85 15.67 9.66
C ILE A 451 -1.44 15.81 11.13
N ASP A 452 -0.65 16.82 11.46
CA ASP A 452 -0.22 17.02 12.85
C ASP A 452 -1.39 17.40 13.76
N LEU A 453 -2.33 18.18 13.24
CA LEU A 453 -3.58 18.50 13.95
C LEU A 453 -4.47 17.27 14.16
N GLU A 454 -4.62 16.43 13.13
CA GLU A 454 -5.35 15.16 13.20
C GLU A 454 -4.72 14.20 14.23
N ASN A 455 -3.41 14.07 14.20
CA ASN A 455 -2.66 13.26 15.17
C ASN A 455 -2.83 13.78 16.59
N ALA A 456 -2.73 15.10 16.79
CA ALA A 456 -2.91 15.71 18.10
C ALA A 456 -4.36 15.51 18.62
N ALA A 457 -5.37 15.68 17.76
CA ALA A 457 -6.77 15.47 18.11
C ALA A 457 -7.06 14.00 18.45
N SER A 458 -6.48 13.06 17.72
CA SER A 458 -6.66 11.62 17.94
C SER A 458 -6.06 11.11 19.26
N MET A 459 -5.20 11.89 19.91
CA MET A 459 -4.71 11.57 21.27
C MET A 459 -5.77 11.85 22.36
N HIS A 460 -6.83 12.57 22.06
CA HIS A 460 -7.89 12.82 23.04
C HIS A 460 -8.73 11.55 23.26
N PRO A 461 -8.99 11.15 24.54
CA PRO A 461 -9.71 9.90 24.84
C PRO A 461 -11.11 9.78 24.21
N ALA A 462 -11.79 10.89 23.99
CA ALA A 462 -13.13 10.94 23.41
C ALA A 462 -13.15 10.91 21.88
N VAL A 463 -11.99 11.00 21.21
CA VAL A 463 -11.89 11.04 19.75
C VAL A 463 -11.70 9.63 19.20
N ALA A 464 -12.65 9.17 18.38
CA ALA A 464 -12.50 7.93 17.62
C ALA A 464 -11.70 8.18 16.35
N GLU A 465 -12.04 9.26 15.63
CA GLU A 465 -11.40 9.64 14.38
C GLU A 465 -11.44 11.16 14.20
N ALA A 466 -10.43 11.72 13.54
CA ALA A 466 -10.33 13.15 13.28
C ALA A 466 -9.85 13.42 11.85
N ALA A 467 -10.39 14.47 11.24
CA ALA A 467 -9.93 15.03 9.98
C ALA A 467 -9.81 16.55 10.10
N VAL A 468 -8.83 17.14 9.41
CA VAL A 468 -8.66 18.58 9.36
C VAL A 468 -8.62 19.04 7.91
N ILE A 469 -9.39 20.07 7.59
CA ILE A 469 -9.40 20.73 6.28
C ILE A 469 -9.21 22.23 6.42
N GLY A 470 -8.70 22.87 5.37
CA GLY A 470 -8.71 24.33 5.26
C GLY A 470 -10.11 24.83 4.89
N ILE A 471 -10.60 25.82 5.63
CA ILE A 471 -11.79 26.61 5.28
C ILE A 471 -11.37 28.03 4.95
N ALA A 472 -12.08 28.68 4.01
CA ALA A 472 -11.79 30.05 3.61
C ALA A 472 -11.91 31.02 4.78
N HIS A 473 -10.92 31.92 4.93
CA HIS A 473 -10.91 32.93 5.98
C HIS A 473 -10.58 34.31 5.40
N PRO A 474 -11.39 35.36 5.71
CA PRO A 474 -11.26 36.69 5.07
C PRO A 474 -9.89 37.36 5.23
N LYS A 475 -9.21 37.11 6.37
CA LYS A 475 -7.92 37.73 6.72
C LYS A 475 -6.73 36.85 6.40
N TRP A 476 -6.87 35.50 6.54
CA TRP A 476 -5.75 34.58 6.56
C TRP A 476 -5.71 33.64 5.35
N GLN A 477 -6.56 33.82 4.34
CA GLN A 477 -6.81 32.92 3.22
C GLN A 477 -7.54 31.66 3.66
N GLU A 478 -6.89 30.85 4.49
CA GLU A 478 -7.47 29.62 5.05
C GLU A 478 -7.22 29.53 6.56
N ARG A 479 -8.11 28.82 7.26
CA ARG A 479 -7.93 28.42 8.64
C ARG A 479 -8.34 26.94 8.78
N PRO A 480 -7.74 26.20 9.76
CA PRO A 480 -8.11 24.81 9.98
C PRO A 480 -9.53 24.69 10.55
N LEU A 481 -10.29 23.73 10.01
CA LEU A 481 -11.53 23.19 10.58
C LEU A 481 -11.26 21.76 11.02
N LEU A 482 -11.48 21.47 12.32
CA LEU A 482 -11.36 20.12 12.86
C LEU A 482 -12.72 19.42 12.79
N ILE A 483 -12.76 18.24 12.18
CA ILE A 483 -13.95 17.40 12.03
C ILE A 483 -13.70 16.10 12.80
N VAL A 484 -14.58 15.77 13.75
CA VAL A 484 -14.38 14.72 14.75
C VAL A 484 -15.51 13.72 14.76
N VAL A 485 -15.16 12.43 14.77
CA VAL A 485 -16.04 11.33 15.16
C VAL A 485 -15.77 11.02 16.63
N LYS A 486 -16.80 11.11 17.48
CA LYS A 486 -16.67 10.78 18.90
C LYS A 486 -16.63 9.27 19.13
N ARG A 487 -15.96 8.84 20.18
CA ARG A 487 -16.08 7.46 20.66
C ARG A 487 -17.49 7.22 21.22
N ALA A 488 -18.03 6.04 21.00
CA ALA A 488 -19.34 5.65 21.48
C ALA A 488 -19.44 5.81 23.02
N GLY A 489 -20.49 6.49 23.47
CA GLY A 489 -20.76 6.69 24.90
C GLY A 489 -19.88 7.72 25.60
N VAL A 490 -19.08 8.49 24.85
CA VAL A 490 -18.21 9.54 25.42
C VAL A 490 -18.64 10.90 24.87
N GLU A 491 -18.88 11.84 25.76
CA GLU A 491 -19.19 13.23 25.39
C GLU A 491 -17.91 14.08 25.47
N VAL A 492 -17.77 15.01 24.53
CA VAL A 492 -16.71 16.00 24.49
C VAL A 492 -17.24 17.25 23.79
N THR A 493 -16.85 18.40 24.30
CA THR A 493 -17.21 19.69 23.74
C THR A 493 -16.11 20.22 22.81
N ARG A 494 -16.47 21.21 21.99
CA ARG A 494 -15.55 21.98 21.14
C ARG A 494 -14.42 22.62 21.97
N GLU A 495 -14.80 23.26 23.06
CA GLU A 495 -13.91 23.98 23.96
C GLU A 495 -12.88 23.06 24.63
N GLU A 496 -13.31 21.88 25.04
CA GLU A 496 -12.42 20.86 25.62
C GLU A 496 -11.38 20.39 24.60
N LEU A 497 -11.79 20.12 23.35
CA LEU A 497 -10.85 19.72 22.28
C LEU A 497 -9.88 20.85 21.91
N LEU A 498 -10.33 22.08 21.80
CA LEU A 498 -9.46 23.23 21.51
C LEU A 498 -8.47 23.46 22.66
N THR A 499 -8.91 23.34 23.92
CA THR A 499 -8.05 23.43 25.09
C THR A 499 -6.99 22.33 25.11
N PHE A 500 -7.39 21.10 24.78
CA PHE A 500 -6.50 19.97 24.67
C PHE A 500 -5.44 20.16 23.59
N LEU A 501 -5.85 20.66 22.42
CA LEU A 501 -4.95 20.95 21.31
C LEU A 501 -3.98 22.11 21.61
N ALA A 502 -4.43 23.15 22.33
CA ALA A 502 -3.61 24.30 22.67
C ALA A 502 -2.34 23.95 23.48
N GLN A 503 -2.33 22.80 24.15
CA GLN A 503 -1.18 22.28 24.89
C GLN A 503 -0.22 21.42 24.01
N ARG A 504 -0.59 21.12 22.76
CA ARG A 504 0.08 20.13 21.90
C ARG A 504 0.53 20.66 20.56
N VAL A 505 -0.10 21.74 20.09
CA VAL A 505 0.24 22.38 18.82
C VAL A 505 0.54 23.85 19.05
N VAL A 506 1.27 24.48 18.13
CA VAL A 506 1.51 25.92 18.21
C VAL A 506 0.20 26.69 18.11
N LYS A 507 0.07 27.76 18.88
CA LYS A 507 -1.17 28.54 19.02
C LYS A 507 -1.76 28.96 17.66
N TRP A 508 -0.92 29.27 16.70
CA TRP A 508 -1.31 29.66 15.35
C TRP A 508 -2.01 28.55 14.57
N TRP A 509 -1.75 27.27 14.89
CA TRP A 509 -2.34 26.11 14.22
C TRP A 509 -3.71 25.71 14.77
N LEU A 510 -4.12 26.27 15.89
CA LEU A 510 -5.41 25.91 16.50
C LEU A 510 -6.54 26.04 15.47
N PRO A 511 -7.42 25.03 15.38
CA PRO A 511 -8.59 25.08 14.52
C PRO A 511 -9.48 26.28 14.85
N GLU A 512 -10.02 26.89 13.83
CA GLU A 512 -11.02 27.97 13.95
C GLU A 512 -12.31 27.45 14.55
N ASP A 513 -12.66 26.22 14.20
CA ASP A 513 -13.86 25.55 14.70
C ASP A 513 -13.69 24.04 14.77
N VAL A 514 -14.62 23.38 15.51
CA VAL A 514 -14.71 21.93 15.65
C VAL A 514 -16.11 21.47 15.31
N VAL A 515 -16.25 20.54 14.37
CA VAL A 515 -17.54 19.95 13.97
C VAL A 515 -17.55 18.47 14.30
N PHE A 516 -18.64 18.00 14.89
CA PHE A 516 -18.86 16.59 15.18
C PHE A 516 -19.69 15.93 14.08
N VAL A 517 -19.27 14.75 13.62
CA VAL A 517 -19.96 13.96 12.60
C VAL A 517 -20.03 12.49 13.03
N ASP A 518 -20.98 11.74 12.46
CA ASP A 518 -21.13 10.31 12.75
C ASP A 518 -20.01 9.48 12.10
N THR A 519 -19.58 9.83 10.89
CA THR A 519 -18.56 9.11 10.12
C THR A 519 -17.74 10.06 9.28
N LEU A 520 -16.47 9.70 9.00
CA LEU A 520 -15.63 10.37 8.03
C LEU A 520 -15.59 9.59 6.70
N PRO A 521 -15.51 10.28 5.55
CA PRO A 521 -15.40 9.63 4.25
C PRO A 521 -13.98 9.06 4.04
N HIS A 522 -13.91 7.82 3.54
CA HIS A 522 -12.66 7.15 3.21
C HIS A 522 -12.60 6.73 1.75
N THR A 523 -11.37 6.59 1.25
CA THR A 523 -11.12 5.95 -0.04
C THR A 523 -11.30 4.43 0.06
N ALA A 524 -11.36 3.75 -1.08
CA ALA A 524 -11.36 2.29 -1.16
C ALA A 524 -10.16 1.61 -0.45
N THR A 525 -9.09 2.35 -0.20
CA THR A 525 -7.88 1.88 0.51
C THR A 525 -7.84 2.29 1.98
N GLY A 526 -8.92 2.86 2.53
CA GLY A 526 -9.05 3.26 3.94
C GLY A 526 -8.38 4.60 4.28
N LYS A 527 -7.98 5.42 3.30
CA LYS A 527 -7.44 6.78 3.53
C LYS A 527 -8.58 7.79 3.63
N LEU A 528 -8.44 8.79 4.51
CA LEU A 528 -9.36 9.92 4.59
C LEU A 528 -9.55 10.60 3.22
N LEU A 529 -10.80 10.82 2.84
CA LEU A 529 -11.16 11.45 1.56
C LEU A 529 -11.49 12.93 1.80
N LYS A 530 -10.45 13.75 2.07
CA LYS A 530 -10.59 15.19 2.39
C LYS A 530 -11.28 16.00 1.29
N THR A 531 -11.23 15.55 0.03
CA THR A 531 -11.97 16.19 -1.07
C THR A 531 -13.48 16.22 -0.81
N LYS A 532 -14.06 15.10 -0.35
CA LYS A 532 -15.48 15.06 0.03
C LYS A 532 -15.80 15.96 1.22
N LEU A 533 -14.89 16.02 2.20
CA LEU A 533 -15.07 16.92 3.35
C LEU A 533 -15.05 18.38 2.90
N ARG A 534 -14.11 18.77 2.01
CA ARG A 534 -14.10 20.13 1.45
C ARG A 534 -15.35 20.46 0.64
N GLU A 535 -15.91 19.51 -0.08
CA GLU A 535 -17.21 19.70 -0.77
C GLU A 535 -18.36 19.87 0.23
N GLN A 536 -18.41 19.01 1.25
CA GLN A 536 -19.45 19.02 2.30
C GLN A 536 -19.43 20.33 3.11
N PHE A 537 -18.23 20.84 3.41
CA PHE A 537 -18.05 22.08 4.20
C PHE A 537 -17.74 23.30 3.31
N LYS A 538 -18.03 23.24 2.00
CA LYS A 538 -17.86 24.38 1.10
C LYS A 538 -18.74 25.54 1.52
N GLY A 539 -18.12 26.69 1.81
CA GLY A 539 -18.83 27.87 2.31
C GLY A 539 -19.13 27.84 3.82
N TYR A 540 -18.56 26.88 4.56
CA TYR A 540 -18.65 26.88 6.01
C TYR A 540 -18.04 28.15 6.59
N VAL A 541 -18.77 28.82 7.46
CA VAL A 541 -18.31 30.01 8.20
C VAL A 541 -18.19 29.59 9.66
N ALA A 542 -16.99 29.71 10.21
CA ALA A 542 -16.76 29.39 11.63
C ALA A 542 -17.65 30.25 12.55
N THR A 543 -18.19 29.63 13.58
CA THR A 543 -19.12 30.26 14.52
C THR A 543 -18.47 31.36 15.38
N THR A 544 -17.15 31.46 15.33
CA THR A 544 -16.35 32.48 16.03
C THR A 544 -15.36 33.15 15.08
N SER A 545 -15.82 34.12 14.29
CA SER A 545 -14.91 35.13 13.74
C SER A 545 -14.68 36.17 14.83
N ILE A 546 -13.56 36.06 15.56
CA ILE A 546 -13.07 37.13 16.43
C ILE A 546 -12.09 38.00 15.62
#